data_50d5ec999e0fb63df38acd8c20957612
#
_entry.id   50d5ec999e0fb63df38acd8c20957612
#
_cell.length_a   1.000
_cell.length_b   1.000
_cell.length_c   1.000
_cell.angle_alpha   90.00
_cell.angle_beta   90.00
_cell.angle_gamma   90.00
#
_symmetry.space_group_name_H-M   'P 1'
#
loop_
_entity.id
_entity.type
_entity.pdbx_description
1 polymer ?
#
loop_
_entity_poly.entity_id
_entity_poly.type
_entity_poly.pdbx_seq_one_letter_code
_entity_poly.pdbx_strand_id
1 'polypeptide(L)'
;MAFSFFNNYFLTIDIGFKLIKVLQVRKKEDDAIEVVNFGIGNTPRDCIKNGAIRNKARVIEEIKRLMRENNITAKEAKIVMSGTNIITRIIMIDDVPEAELENRVMAEIESFMPINMKEHRVDFKILDYFYEGGVKKHRVFVTAVKQSIINSYVEILNSLNLKPVAVDTPANSIAKLFNNEIWLKKTDDRISVQRNQRFDTGTVAVLDFGSETTIVNILRNKVIEFNRVILIGSSNIDKEIFDKIIIDKLKSDFAEMYKKKYGIILNRDYNNDLEWNCSEITKGVVNEIIKNLNVCFDFYTTRCGGDKVTKILITGGGSQLTHLNEYLESIFKVPCYLINSVDIPGVEFAVNLDVNRINYLTNALGIAL
;
A
#
# COMPACT_ATOMS: atom_id res chain seq x y z
N MET A 1 -6.84 -30.98 32.83
CA MET A 1 -6.48 -30.62 31.45
C MET A 1 -6.65 -29.13 31.32
N ALA A 2 -5.55 -28.37 31.35
CA ALA A 2 -5.61 -26.92 31.10
C ALA A 2 -5.73 -26.75 29.59
N PHE A 3 -6.87 -26.30 29.10
CA PHE A 3 -7.01 -25.80 27.75
C PHE A 3 -6.21 -24.53 27.67
N SER A 4 -5.01 -24.63 27.11
CA SER A 4 -4.27 -23.47 26.64
C SER A 4 -5.09 -22.86 25.49
N PHE A 5 -5.89 -21.86 25.81
CA PHE A 5 -6.41 -20.95 24.80
C PHE A 5 -5.20 -20.21 24.23
N PHE A 6 -4.59 -20.75 23.18
CA PHE A 6 -3.66 -20.00 22.37
C PHE A 6 -4.45 -18.80 21.84
N ASN A 7 -4.15 -17.65 22.37
CA ASN A 7 -4.65 -16.38 21.86
C ASN A 7 -4.01 -16.18 20.47
N ASN A 8 -4.68 -16.66 19.42
CA ASN A 8 -4.25 -16.53 18.02
C ASN A 8 -4.37 -15.09 17.51
N TYR A 9 -4.29 -14.11 18.43
CA TYR A 9 -4.33 -12.68 18.07
C TYR A 9 -2.93 -12.13 17.88
N PHE A 10 -2.78 -11.39 16.80
CA PHE A 10 -1.59 -10.57 16.57
C PHE A 10 -2.00 -9.17 16.14
N LEU A 11 -1.08 -8.24 16.26
CA LEU A 11 -1.26 -6.84 15.86
C LEU A 11 -0.60 -6.62 14.51
N THR A 12 -1.26 -5.91 13.61
CA THR A 12 -0.61 -5.31 12.46
C THR A 12 -0.60 -3.80 12.60
N ILE A 13 0.53 -3.19 12.24
CA ILE A 13 0.74 -1.74 12.34
C ILE A 13 1.20 -1.23 10.98
N ASP A 14 0.51 -0.23 10.43
CA ASP A 14 0.97 0.54 9.29
C ASP A 14 1.23 1.98 9.74
N ILE A 15 2.50 2.39 9.67
CA ILE A 15 2.93 3.75 10.02
C ILE A 15 3.09 4.55 8.73
N GLY A 16 2.01 5.23 8.32
CA GLY A 16 2.04 6.15 7.19
C GLY A 16 2.44 7.57 7.58
N PHE A 17 2.71 8.42 6.59
CA PHE A 17 3.10 9.82 6.82
C PHE A 17 2.03 10.64 7.54
N LYS A 18 0.76 10.42 7.24
CA LYS A 18 -0.37 11.18 7.81
C LYS A 18 -1.17 10.39 8.84
N LEU A 19 -1.26 9.08 8.68
CA LEU A 19 -2.08 8.20 9.53
C LEU A 19 -1.28 6.99 9.99
N ILE A 20 -1.46 6.63 11.26
CA ILE A 20 -1.08 5.35 11.84
C ILE A 20 -2.33 4.47 11.91
N LYS A 21 -2.22 3.23 11.49
CA LYS A 21 -3.29 2.24 11.54
C LYS A 21 -2.81 1.04 12.34
N VAL A 22 -3.67 0.55 13.20
CA VAL A 22 -3.44 -0.62 14.05
C VAL A 22 -4.62 -1.56 13.92
N LEU A 23 -4.36 -2.86 13.66
CA LEU A 23 -5.40 -3.87 13.57
C LEU A 23 -5.06 -5.03 14.51
N GLN A 24 -5.97 -5.40 15.38
CA GLN A 24 -5.89 -6.69 16.07
C GLN A 24 -6.60 -7.75 15.23
N VAL A 25 -5.86 -8.76 14.87
CA VAL A 25 -6.28 -9.77 13.90
C VAL A 25 -6.23 -11.14 14.54
N ARG A 26 -7.23 -11.97 14.25
CA ARG A 26 -7.26 -13.39 14.58
C ARG A 26 -7.02 -14.22 13.32
N LYS A 27 -6.05 -15.14 13.37
CA LYS A 27 -5.85 -16.11 12.29
C LYS A 27 -6.97 -17.15 12.37
N LYS A 28 -7.59 -17.44 11.24
CA LYS A 28 -8.59 -18.50 11.06
C LYS A 28 -7.98 -19.70 10.32
N GLU A 29 -8.78 -20.73 10.13
CA GLU A 29 -8.47 -21.82 9.23
C GLU A 29 -8.39 -21.32 7.79
N ASP A 30 -7.72 -22.06 6.91
CA ASP A 30 -7.53 -21.72 5.48
C ASP A 30 -6.81 -20.39 5.22
N ASP A 31 -5.87 -20.00 6.11
CA ASP A 31 -5.11 -18.75 6.03
C ASP A 31 -5.97 -17.46 5.98
N ALA A 32 -7.25 -17.57 6.31
CA ALA A 32 -8.13 -16.42 6.47
C ALA A 32 -7.82 -15.67 7.77
N ILE A 33 -8.18 -14.40 7.79
CA ILE A 33 -8.04 -13.52 8.96
C ILE A 33 -9.34 -12.85 9.32
N GLU A 34 -9.51 -12.59 10.61
CA GLU A 34 -10.63 -11.80 11.13
C GLU A 34 -10.10 -10.60 11.89
N VAL A 35 -10.48 -9.41 11.46
CA VAL A 35 -10.18 -8.16 12.16
C VAL A 35 -11.14 -8.01 13.32
N VAL A 36 -10.63 -8.10 14.55
CA VAL A 36 -11.46 -8.04 15.76
C VAL A 36 -11.49 -6.66 16.40
N ASN A 37 -10.43 -5.87 16.23
CA ASN A 37 -10.37 -4.47 16.64
C ASN A 37 -9.46 -3.69 15.70
N PHE A 38 -9.69 -2.40 15.52
CA PHE A 38 -8.81 -1.53 14.76
C PHE A 38 -8.83 -0.10 15.28
N GLY A 39 -7.75 0.63 15.02
CA GLY A 39 -7.64 2.06 15.28
C GLY A 39 -6.93 2.78 14.16
N ILE A 40 -7.39 3.98 13.85
CA ILE A 40 -6.75 4.91 12.91
C ILE A 40 -6.52 6.22 13.64
N GLY A 41 -5.30 6.73 13.63
CA GLY A 41 -4.94 7.99 14.27
C GLY A 41 -3.97 8.80 13.41
N ASN A 42 -3.84 10.08 13.75
CA ASN A 42 -2.91 10.94 13.02
C ASN A 42 -1.46 10.62 13.39
N THR A 43 -0.60 10.48 12.42
CA THR A 43 0.84 10.48 12.63
C THR A 43 1.24 11.86 13.20
N PRO A 44 1.93 11.93 14.34
CA PRO A 44 2.35 13.21 14.89
C PRO A 44 3.25 13.97 13.89
N ARG A 45 3.04 15.28 13.78
CA ARG A 45 3.77 16.11 12.80
C ARG A 45 5.28 15.96 12.95
N ASP A 46 5.99 15.93 11.82
CA ASP A 46 7.46 15.83 11.70
C ASP A 46 8.10 14.57 12.32
N CYS A 47 7.29 13.57 12.65
CA CYS A 47 7.80 12.32 13.22
C CYS A 47 8.30 11.32 12.19
N ILE A 48 7.92 11.47 10.92
CA ILE A 48 8.33 10.59 9.81
C ILE A 48 8.78 11.43 8.62
N LYS A 49 9.91 11.05 8.02
CA LYS A 49 10.39 11.65 6.77
C LYS A 49 10.99 10.57 5.89
N ASN A 50 10.47 10.41 4.68
CA ASN A 50 10.91 9.38 3.71
C ASN A 50 10.95 7.96 4.33
N GLY A 51 10.00 7.62 5.21
CA GLY A 51 9.95 6.34 5.91
C GLY A 51 10.90 6.22 7.12
N ALA A 52 11.80 7.18 7.32
CA ALA A 52 12.63 7.22 8.52
C ALA A 52 11.87 7.87 9.68
N ILE A 53 11.84 7.20 10.82
CA ILE A 53 11.19 7.69 12.03
C ILE A 53 12.11 8.67 12.74
N ARG A 54 11.69 9.94 12.81
CA ARG A 54 12.46 11.06 13.41
C ARG A 54 12.21 11.22 14.91
N ASN A 55 10.99 10.94 15.36
CA ASN A 55 10.63 11.03 16.77
C ASN A 55 9.86 9.78 17.20
N LYS A 56 10.61 8.78 17.67
CA LYS A 56 10.04 7.49 18.12
C LYS A 56 9.08 7.66 19.29
N ALA A 57 9.40 8.53 20.26
CA ALA A 57 8.61 8.68 21.47
C ALA A 57 7.17 9.09 21.15
N ARG A 58 6.97 10.11 20.29
CA ARG A 58 5.64 10.56 19.89
C ARG A 58 4.87 9.52 19.08
N VAL A 59 5.56 8.76 18.22
CA VAL A 59 4.94 7.65 17.46
C VAL A 59 4.49 6.54 18.42
N ILE A 60 5.32 6.18 19.41
CA ILE A 60 5.00 5.17 20.43
C ILE A 60 3.79 5.61 21.26
N GLU A 61 3.74 6.87 21.68
CA GLU A 61 2.60 7.42 22.44
C GLU A 61 1.29 7.31 21.65
N GLU A 62 1.33 7.66 20.37
CA GLU A 62 0.14 7.58 19.51
C GLU A 62 -0.31 6.12 19.32
N ILE A 63 0.62 5.19 19.07
CA ILE A 63 0.26 3.76 18.97
C ILE A 63 -0.30 3.25 20.29
N LYS A 64 0.29 3.59 21.45
CA LYS A 64 -0.25 3.24 22.77
C LYS A 64 -1.66 3.78 22.98
N ARG A 65 -1.91 5.03 22.57
CA ARG A 65 -3.24 5.64 22.64
C ARG A 65 -4.23 4.84 21.80
N LEU A 66 -3.89 4.54 20.53
CA LEU A 66 -4.75 3.77 19.63
C LEU A 66 -5.04 2.37 20.17
N MET A 67 -4.02 1.68 20.70
CA MET A 67 -4.22 0.36 21.29
C MET A 67 -5.17 0.40 22.48
N ARG A 68 -5.02 1.37 23.36
CA ARG A 68 -5.88 1.53 24.56
C ARG A 68 -7.32 1.86 24.18
N GLU A 69 -7.52 2.85 23.31
CA GLU A 69 -8.85 3.33 22.91
C GLU A 69 -9.66 2.29 22.13
N ASN A 70 -8.97 1.35 21.47
CA ASN A 70 -9.61 0.31 20.65
C ASN A 70 -9.49 -1.08 21.27
N ASN A 71 -9.19 -1.19 22.57
CA ASN A 71 -9.12 -2.47 23.31
C ASN A 71 -8.20 -3.51 22.65
N ILE A 72 -7.07 -3.08 22.10
CA ILE A 72 -6.07 -3.94 21.44
C ILE A 72 -5.15 -4.52 22.52
N THR A 73 -5.12 -5.87 22.64
CA THR A 73 -4.40 -6.60 23.68
C THR A 73 -3.35 -7.56 23.16
N ALA A 74 -3.24 -7.71 21.84
CA ALA A 74 -2.27 -8.59 21.19
C ALA A 74 -0.83 -8.29 21.66
N LYS A 75 0.02 -9.32 21.74
CA LYS A 75 1.40 -9.26 22.20
C LYS A 75 2.43 -9.48 21.09
N GLU A 76 2.05 -10.11 20.00
CA GLU A 76 2.86 -10.27 18.82
C GLU A 76 2.46 -9.23 17.77
N ALA A 77 3.43 -8.69 17.03
CA ALA A 77 3.16 -7.66 16.06
C ALA A 77 3.93 -7.83 14.76
N LYS A 78 3.24 -7.53 13.65
CA LYS A 78 3.80 -7.32 12.33
C LYS A 78 3.68 -5.83 12.00
N ILE A 79 4.69 -5.25 11.31
CA ILE A 79 4.70 -3.82 11.01
C ILE A 79 5.07 -3.56 9.55
N VAL A 80 4.34 -2.65 8.90
CA VAL A 80 4.64 -2.21 7.54
C VAL A 80 5.51 -0.96 7.59
N MET A 81 6.64 -1.01 6.90
CA MET A 81 7.51 0.15 6.67
C MET A 81 7.08 0.82 5.37
N SER A 82 6.84 2.11 5.40
CA SER A 82 6.57 2.90 4.21
C SER A 82 7.70 3.91 3.96
N GLY A 83 7.99 4.20 2.69
CA GLY A 83 8.95 5.24 2.36
C GLY A 83 9.81 4.96 1.13
N THR A 84 10.60 5.95 0.76
CA THR A 84 11.45 5.95 -0.44
C THR A 84 12.79 5.23 -0.27
N ASN A 85 13.10 4.82 0.96
CA ASN A 85 14.34 4.10 1.29
C ASN A 85 14.21 2.57 1.10
N ILE A 86 13.06 2.11 0.60
CA ILE A 86 12.82 0.72 0.25
C ILE A 86 13.16 0.56 -1.22
N ILE A 87 14.15 -0.24 -1.53
CA ILE A 87 14.54 -0.54 -2.90
C ILE A 87 13.95 -1.91 -3.25
N THR A 88 13.12 -1.94 -4.27
CA THR A 88 12.53 -3.18 -4.78
C THR A 88 12.96 -3.38 -6.23
N ARG A 89 13.25 -4.63 -6.60
CA ARG A 89 13.53 -5.02 -7.98
C ARG A 89 13.06 -6.43 -8.25
N ILE A 90 12.70 -6.70 -9.50
CA ILE A 90 12.57 -8.05 -10.02
C ILE A 90 13.82 -8.33 -10.81
N ILE A 91 14.52 -9.40 -10.46
CA ILE A 91 15.68 -9.92 -11.15
C ILE A 91 15.39 -11.28 -11.75
N MET A 92 16.14 -11.66 -12.77
CA MET A 92 16.05 -12.97 -13.41
C MET A 92 17.35 -13.71 -13.12
N ILE A 93 17.25 -14.91 -12.58
CA ILE A 93 18.41 -15.76 -12.30
C ILE A 93 18.21 -17.12 -12.97
N ASP A 94 19.31 -17.71 -13.39
CA ASP A 94 19.28 -19.09 -13.89
C ASP A 94 18.87 -20.06 -12.80
N ASP A 95 18.23 -21.16 -13.17
CA ASP A 95 17.86 -22.21 -12.22
C ASP A 95 19.13 -22.82 -11.64
N VAL A 96 19.19 -22.81 -10.32
CA VAL A 96 20.30 -23.37 -9.52
C VAL A 96 19.72 -24.24 -8.43
N PRO A 97 20.53 -25.18 -7.86
CA PRO A 97 20.10 -25.93 -6.68
C PRO A 97 19.65 -25.00 -5.55
N GLU A 98 18.63 -25.40 -4.80
CA GLU A 98 18.05 -24.59 -3.72
C GLU A 98 19.10 -24.10 -2.71
N ALA A 99 20.11 -24.92 -2.42
CA ALA A 99 21.22 -24.56 -1.51
C ALA A 99 22.11 -23.42 -2.06
N GLU A 100 22.11 -23.18 -3.37
CA GLU A 100 22.91 -22.14 -4.03
C GLU A 100 22.10 -20.87 -4.35
N LEU A 101 20.78 -20.95 -4.21
CA LEU A 101 19.86 -19.92 -4.65
C LEU A 101 20.11 -18.56 -3.96
N GLU A 102 20.29 -18.57 -2.64
CA GLU A 102 20.57 -17.36 -1.87
C GLU A 102 21.88 -16.70 -2.34
N ASN A 103 22.95 -17.48 -2.50
CA ASN A 103 24.23 -16.98 -2.96
C ASN A 103 24.13 -16.40 -4.39
N ARG A 104 23.37 -17.06 -5.27
CA ARG A 104 23.17 -16.59 -6.63
C ARG A 104 22.37 -15.28 -6.68
N VAL A 105 21.32 -15.17 -5.87
CA VAL A 105 20.53 -13.93 -5.73
C VAL A 105 21.41 -12.81 -5.20
N MET A 106 22.21 -13.05 -4.16
CA MET A 106 23.09 -12.05 -3.56
C MET A 106 24.16 -11.57 -4.54
N ALA A 107 24.78 -12.47 -5.28
CA ALA A 107 25.77 -12.11 -6.33
C ALA A 107 25.16 -11.25 -7.43
N GLU A 108 23.93 -11.57 -7.85
CA GLU A 108 23.22 -10.80 -8.85
C GLU A 108 22.90 -9.39 -8.32
N ILE A 109 22.44 -9.27 -7.06
CA ILE A 109 22.14 -7.98 -6.42
C ILE A 109 23.40 -7.12 -6.34
N GLU A 110 24.52 -7.66 -5.93
CA GLU A 110 25.81 -6.94 -5.85
C GLU A 110 26.24 -6.38 -7.21
N SER A 111 25.93 -7.07 -8.31
CA SER A 111 26.30 -6.64 -9.66
C SER A 111 25.42 -5.49 -10.19
N PHE A 112 24.15 -5.39 -9.78
CA PHE A 112 23.19 -4.44 -10.35
C PHE A 112 22.77 -3.30 -9.42
N MET A 113 22.93 -3.48 -8.10
CA MET A 113 22.46 -2.51 -7.13
C MET A 113 23.64 -1.79 -6.49
N PRO A 114 23.79 -0.48 -6.69
CA PRO A 114 24.84 0.30 -6.06
C PRO A 114 24.52 0.56 -4.57
N ILE A 115 24.37 -0.50 -3.79
CA ILE A 115 24.07 -0.45 -2.36
C ILE A 115 25.22 -1.04 -1.55
N ASN A 116 25.45 -0.51 -0.36
CA ASN A 116 26.36 -1.11 0.59
C ASN A 116 25.67 -2.30 1.28
N MET A 117 25.99 -3.52 0.88
CA MET A 117 25.40 -4.75 1.42
C MET A 117 25.57 -4.88 2.94
N LYS A 118 26.63 -4.31 3.52
CA LYS A 118 26.87 -4.34 4.98
C LYS A 118 25.89 -3.46 5.76
N GLU A 119 25.30 -2.45 5.10
CA GLU A 119 24.37 -1.52 5.72
C GLU A 119 22.89 -1.86 5.40
N HIS A 120 22.66 -2.75 4.44
CA HIS A 120 21.32 -3.10 4.00
C HIS A 120 20.97 -4.53 4.37
N ARG A 121 19.76 -4.72 4.83
CA ARG A 121 19.11 -6.03 4.86
C ARG A 121 18.49 -6.25 3.49
N VAL A 122 18.81 -7.38 2.90
CA VAL A 122 18.21 -7.85 1.66
C VAL A 122 17.33 -9.05 1.98
N ASP A 123 16.16 -9.09 1.39
CA ASP A 123 15.27 -10.22 1.41
C ASP A 123 14.73 -10.47 0.00
N PHE A 124 14.36 -11.70 -0.33
CA PHE A 124 13.88 -12.05 -1.66
C PHE A 124 12.80 -13.13 -1.63
N LYS A 125 12.01 -13.14 -2.68
CA LYS A 125 10.97 -14.15 -2.90
C LYS A 125 10.97 -14.60 -4.37
N ILE A 126 11.02 -15.91 -4.60
CA ILE A 126 10.78 -16.45 -5.94
C ILE A 126 9.31 -16.20 -6.28
N LEU A 127 9.07 -15.56 -7.43
CA LEU A 127 7.73 -15.28 -7.92
C LEU A 127 7.20 -16.44 -8.74
N ASP A 128 7.99 -16.84 -9.75
CA ASP A 128 7.71 -17.93 -10.67
C ASP A 128 8.98 -18.32 -11.45
N TYR A 129 8.82 -19.17 -12.45
CA TYR A 129 9.89 -19.54 -13.38
C TYR A 129 9.40 -19.49 -14.85
N PHE A 130 10.33 -19.32 -15.74
CA PHE A 130 10.10 -19.34 -17.20
C PHE A 130 11.30 -19.97 -17.91
N TYR A 131 11.15 -20.23 -19.22
CA TYR A 131 12.24 -20.74 -20.06
C TYR A 131 12.68 -19.68 -21.06
N GLU A 132 13.98 -19.43 -21.14
CA GLU A 132 14.61 -18.54 -22.12
C GLU A 132 15.73 -19.30 -22.82
N GLY A 133 15.62 -19.47 -24.14
CA GLY A 133 16.60 -20.25 -24.91
C GLY A 133 16.75 -21.72 -24.46
N GLY A 134 15.71 -22.32 -23.88
CA GLY A 134 15.75 -23.67 -23.32
C GLY A 134 16.32 -23.76 -21.90
N VAL A 135 16.81 -22.67 -21.34
CA VAL A 135 17.30 -22.59 -19.95
C VAL A 135 16.15 -22.14 -19.03
N LYS A 136 15.96 -22.89 -17.95
CA LYS A 136 15.00 -22.51 -16.90
C LYS A 136 15.55 -21.34 -16.09
N LYS A 137 14.74 -20.32 -15.89
CA LYS A 137 15.08 -19.12 -15.10
C LYS A 137 13.99 -18.82 -14.10
N HIS A 138 14.39 -18.25 -12.96
CA HIS A 138 13.48 -17.77 -11.94
C HIS A 138 13.35 -16.25 -11.99
N ARG A 139 12.11 -15.76 -11.84
CA ARG A 139 11.88 -14.35 -11.49
C ARG A 139 11.86 -14.22 -9.97
N VAL A 140 12.68 -13.32 -9.47
CA VAL A 140 12.88 -13.13 -8.03
C VAL A 140 12.59 -11.68 -7.68
N PHE A 141 11.62 -11.47 -6.78
CA PHE A 141 11.36 -10.16 -6.19
C PHE A 141 12.33 -9.92 -5.05
N VAL A 142 13.11 -8.88 -5.18
CA VAL A 142 14.14 -8.49 -4.19
C VAL A 142 13.74 -7.20 -3.51
N THR A 143 13.93 -7.16 -2.22
CA THR A 143 13.75 -5.97 -1.39
C THR A 143 15.02 -5.69 -0.61
N ALA A 144 15.54 -4.47 -0.68
CA ALA A 144 16.68 -4.03 0.11
C ALA A 144 16.33 -2.77 0.91
N VAL A 145 16.65 -2.78 2.20
CA VAL A 145 16.35 -1.68 3.14
C VAL A 145 17.53 -1.48 4.06
N LYS A 146 17.86 -0.23 4.39
CA LYS A 146 18.91 0.04 5.40
C LYS A 146 18.55 -0.58 6.74
N GLN A 147 19.50 -1.34 7.31
CA GLN A 147 19.30 -2.01 8.60
C GLN A 147 18.90 -1.03 9.72
N SER A 148 19.43 0.20 9.70
CA SER A 148 19.08 1.23 10.68
C SER A 148 17.60 1.64 10.63
N ILE A 149 16.96 1.58 9.45
CA ILE A 149 15.54 1.85 9.30
C ILE A 149 14.74 0.70 9.91
N ILE A 150 15.05 -0.55 9.54
CA ILE A 150 14.39 -1.73 10.12
C ILE A 150 14.47 -1.71 11.64
N ASN A 151 15.68 -1.46 12.19
CA ASN A 151 15.89 -1.38 13.63
C ASN A 151 14.99 -0.34 14.29
N SER A 152 14.76 0.81 13.64
CA SER A 152 13.88 1.85 14.18
C SER A 152 12.43 1.40 14.34
N TYR A 153 11.93 0.59 13.40
CA TYR A 153 10.59 0.01 13.49
C TYR A 153 10.51 -1.10 14.56
N VAL A 154 11.54 -1.96 14.62
CA VAL A 154 11.63 -3.02 15.64
C VAL A 154 11.73 -2.41 17.06
N GLU A 155 12.47 -1.33 17.24
CA GLU A 155 12.58 -0.62 18.54
C GLU A 155 11.24 -0.03 18.98
N ILE A 156 10.39 0.43 18.06
CA ILE A 156 9.02 0.85 18.41
C ILE A 156 8.23 -0.33 18.98
N LEU A 157 8.26 -1.49 18.32
CA LEU A 157 7.55 -2.68 18.80
C LEU A 157 8.04 -3.10 20.18
N ASN A 158 9.36 -3.14 20.39
CA ASN A 158 9.95 -3.48 21.69
C ASN A 158 9.55 -2.49 22.78
N SER A 159 9.51 -1.17 22.45
CA SER A 159 9.09 -0.12 23.41
C SER A 159 7.61 -0.17 23.76
N LEU A 160 6.81 -0.83 22.93
CA LEU A 160 5.39 -1.14 23.17
C LEU A 160 5.19 -2.45 23.93
N ASN A 161 6.27 -3.15 24.31
CA ASN A 161 6.25 -4.52 24.86
C ASN A 161 5.55 -5.51 23.94
N LEU A 162 5.72 -5.34 22.62
CA LEU A 162 5.24 -6.23 21.59
C LEU A 162 6.41 -7.07 21.07
N LYS A 163 6.18 -8.36 20.84
CA LYS A 163 7.14 -9.25 20.20
C LYS A 163 7.10 -9.02 18.68
N PRO A 164 8.21 -8.55 18.07
CA PRO A 164 8.27 -8.40 16.61
C PRO A 164 8.19 -9.76 15.92
N VAL A 165 7.24 -9.91 14.99
CA VAL A 165 7.07 -11.14 14.18
C VAL A 165 7.55 -10.89 12.76
N ALA A 166 7.18 -9.78 12.15
CA ALA A 166 7.60 -9.43 10.80
C ALA A 166 7.66 -7.91 10.60
N VAL A 167 8.57 -7.49 9.75
CA VAL A 167 8.64 -6.15 9.17
C VAL A 167 8.50 -6.31 7.66
N ASP A 168 7.53 -5.65 7.06
CA ASP A 168 7.17 -5.84 5.65
C ASP A 168 7.08 -4.50 4.91
N THR A 169 6.88 -4.56 3.61
CA THR A 169 6.76 -3.40 2.72
C THR A 169 5.36 -3.31 2.14
N PRO A 170 4.90 -2.11 1.74
CA PRO A 170 3.60 -1.96 1.09
C PRO A 170 3.46 -2.81 -0.18
N ALA A 171 4.54 -2.93 -0.97
CA ALA A 171 4.53 -3.73 -2.19
C ALA A 171 4.21 -5.21 -1.91
N ASN A 172 4.88 -5.81 -0.91
CA ASN A 172 4.63 -7.20 -0.54
C ASN A 172 3.27 -7.37 0.15
N SER A 173 2.87 -6.43 1.01
CA SER A 173 1.56 -6.43 1.66
C SER A 173 0.42 -6.40 0.62
N ILE A 174 0.52 -5.51 -0.37
CA ILE A 174 -0.44 -5.47 -1.48
C ILE A 174 -0.42 -6.79 -2.27
N ALA A 175 0.77 -7.33 -2.60
CA ALA A 175 0.87 -8.59 -3.32
C ALA A 175 0.20 -9.74 -2.57
N LYS A 176 0.38 -9.84 -1.25
CA LYS A 176 -0.31 -10.85 -0.41
C LYS A 176 -1.82 -10.69 -0.44
N LEU A 177 -2.31 -9.44 -0.30
CA LEU A 177 -3.72 -9.13 -0.34
C LEU A 177 -4.38 -9.61 -1.64
N PHE A 178 -3.66 -9.54 -2.76
CA PHE A 178 -4.15 -9.95 -4.08
C PHE A 178 -3.84 -11.39 -4.47
N ASN A 179 -3.00 -12.10 -3.71
CA ASN A 179 -2.65 -13.48 -4.00
C ASN A 179 -3.73 -14.49 -3.58
N ASN A 180 -4.69 -14.09 -2.76
CA ASN A 180 -5.81 -14.93 -2.39
C ASN A 180 -6.76 -15.17 -3.58
N GLU A 181 -7.27 -16.40 -3.74
CA GLU A 181 -7.93 -16.88 -4.97
C GLU A 181 -9.28 -16.26 -5.33
N ILE A 182 -9.76 -15.28 -4.57
CA ILE A 182 -11.10 -14.76 -4.70
C ILE A 182 -11.04 -13.26 -4.98
N TRP A 183 -11.40 -12.80 -6.17
CA TRP A 183 -11.51 -11.36 -6.46
C TRP A 183 -12.64 -11.01 -7.44
N LEU A 184 -13.48 -10.10 -6.99
CA LEU A 184 -14.37 -9.18 -7.69
C LEU A 184 -15.43 -9.74 -8.64
N LYS A 185 -16.67 -9.58 -8.24
CA LYS A 185 -17.79 -9.40 -9.14
C LYS A 185 -18.48 -8.09 -8.83
N LYS A 186 -18.62 -7.21 -9.82
CA LYS A 186 -19.55 -6.09 -9.76
C LYS A 186 -20.92 -6.64 -10.16
N THR A 187 -21.92 -6.51 -9.28
CA THR A 187 -23.33 -6.62 -9.65
C THR A 187 -23.96 -5.25 -9.44
N ASP A 188 -24.82 -4.83 -10.38
CA ASP A 188 -25.56 -3.58 -10.26
C ASP A 188 -26.15 -3.45 -8.85
N ASP A 189 -25.79 -2.35 -8.18
CA ASP A 189 -26.29 -1.84 -6.90
C ASP A 189 -26.14 -2.69 -5.63
N ARG A 190 -25.59 -3.92 -5.66
CA ARG A 190 -25.23 -4.68 -4.45
C ARG A 190 -24.05 -5.61 -4.74
N ILE A 191 -23.06 -5.56 -3.87
CA ILE A 191 -21.93 -6.47 -3.90
C ILE A 191 -22.41 -7.84 -3.46
N SER A 192 -22.44 -8.82 -4.37
CA SER A 192 -22.67 -10.21 -4.04
C SER A 192 -21.46 -11.05 -4.37
N VAL A 193 -20.99 -11.81 -3.37
CA VAL A 193 -19.90 -12.76 -3.51
C VAL A 193 -20.39 -13.99 -4.26
N GLN A 194 -19.84 -14.25 -5.45
CA GLN A 194 -19.95 -15.57 -6.06
C GLN A 194 -18.57 -16.23 -6.07
N ARG A 195 -18.47 -17.34 -5.33
CA ARG A 195 -17.24 -18.12 -5.08
C ARG A 195 -16.49 -18.67 -6.30
N ASN A 196 -16.97 -18.54 -7.54
CA ASN A 196 -16.46 -19.29 -8.69
C ASN A 196 -16.17 -18.50 -9.96
N GLN A 197 -15.88 -17.20 -9.90
CA GLN A 197 -15.33 -16.54 -11.08
C GLN A 197 -13.85 -16.24 -10.87
N ARG A 198 -13.00 -16.97 -11.62
CA ARG A 198 -11.60 -16.67 -11.80
C ARG A 198 -11.47 -15.19 -12.13
N PHE A 199 -10.68 -14.48 -11.37
CA PHE A 199 -10.22 -13.16 -11.77
C PHE A 199 -9.67 -13.27 -13.16
N ASP A 200 -10.09 -12.33 -13.97
CA ASP A 200 -9.55 -12.17 -15.31
C ASP A 200 -8.02 -12.26 -15.24
N THR A 201 -7.43 -13.10 -16.07
CA THR A 201 -6.00 -13.35 -16.16
C THR A 201 -5.23 -12.13 -16.68
N GLY A 202 -5.74 -10.92 -16.39
CA GLY A 202 -5.23 -9.66 -16.88
C GLY A 202 -4.17 -9.04 -15.98
N THR A 203 -3.59 -7.97 -16.48
CA THR A 203 -2.63 -7.12 -15.77
C THR A 203 -3.36 -6.03 -15.00
N VAL A 204 -3.20 -6.00 -13.68
CA VAL A 204 -3.85 -5.07 -12.77
C VAL A 204 -2.83 -4.11 -12.18
N ALA A 205 -3.06 -2.80 -12.30
CA ALA A 205 -2.31 -1.81 -11.53
C ALA A 205 -3.03 -1.51 -10.21
N VAL A 206 -2.31 -1.58 -9.10
CA VAL A 206 -2.80 -1.18 -7.77
C VAL A 206 -2.08 0.09 -7.36
N LEU A 207 -2.82 1.16 -7.18
CA LEU A 207 -2.33 2.48 -6.80
C LEU A 207 -2.64 2.73 -5.33
N ASP A 208 -1.61 2.71 -4.47
CA ASP A 208 -1.73 3.21 -3.10
C ASP A 208 -1.47 4.72 -3.10
N PHE A 209 -2.53 5.49 -3.18
CA PHE A 209 -2.48 6.95 -3.18
C PHE A 209 -2.40 7.46 -1.72
N GLY A 210 -1.19 7.53 -1.22
CA GLY A 210 -0.88 8.03 0.12
C GLY A 210 -0.91 9.56 0.25
N SER A 211 -0.42 10.07 1.38
CA SER A 211 -0.34 11.52 1.60
C SER A 211 0.88 12.16 0.92
N GLU A 212 2.06 11.57 1.00
CA GLU A 212 3.29 12.11 0.40
C GLU A 212 3.74 11.35 -0.85
N THR A 213 3.26 10.13 -1.03
CA THR A 213 3.67 9.26 -2.14
C THR A 213 2.48 8.54 -2.73
N THR A 214 2.60 8.17 -4.00
CA THR A 214 1.74 7.18 -4.66
C THR A 214 2.59 5.96 -5.00
N ILE A 215 2.21 4.79 -4.50
CA ILE A 215 2.90 3.53 -4.80
C ILE A 215 2.15 2.83 -5.91
N VAL A 216 2.87 2.46 -6.96
CA VAL A 216 2.35 1.72 -8.11
C VAL A 216 2.83 0.29 -8.03
N ASN A 217 1.90 -0.64 -7.96
CA ASN A 217 2.17 -2.07 -8.07
C ASN A 217 1.46 -2.58 -9.33
N ILE A 218 2.16 -3.28 -10.22
CA ILE A 218 1.54 -3.97 -11.35
C ILE A 218 1.64 -5.46 -11.08
N LEU A 219 0.48 -6.11 -11.08
CA LEU A 219 0.34 -7.55 -10.87
C LEU A 219 -0.19 -8.19 -12.15
N ARG A 220 0.42 -9.28 -12.57
CA ARG A 220 -0.10 -10.16 -13.63
C ARG A 220 -0.34 -11.53 -13.03
N ASN A 221 -1.53 -12.06 -13.23
CA ASN A 221 -1.93 -13.34 -12.63
C ASN A 221 -1.64 -13.40 -11.11
N LYS A 222 -1.90 -12.28 -10.40
CA LYS A 222 -1.68 -12.11 -8.95
C LYS A 222 -0.21 -12.03 -8.51
N VAL A 223 0.74 -12.17 -9.43
CA VAL A 223 2.18 -12.04 -9.16
C VAL A 223 2.60 -10.60 -9.41
N ILE A 224 3.35 -10.02 -8.46
CA ILE A 224 3.90 -8.67 -8.63
C ILE A 224 4.98 -8.69 -9.71
N GLU A 225 4.85 -7.86 -10.72
CA GLU A 225 5.80 -7.75 -11.82
C GLU A 225 6.47 -6.39 -11.90
N PHE A 226 5.92 -5.41 -11.20
CA PHE A 226 6.49 -4.07 -11.18
C PHE A 226 6.06 -3.36 -9.89
N ASN A 227 7.01 -2.61 -9.31
CA ASN A 227 6.73 -1.71 -8.20
C ASN A 227 7.50 -0.41 -8.38
N ARG A 228 6.85 0.72 -8.11
CA ARG A 228 7.48 2.04 -8.10
C ARG A 228 6.81 2.97 -7.12
N VAL A 229 7.62 3.81 -6.48
CA VAL A 229 7.15 4.91 -5.63
C VAL A 229 7.24 6.21 -6.42
N ILE A 230 6.13 6.91 -6.55
CA ILE A 230 6.01 8.27 -7.09
C ILE A 230 5.99 9.22 -5.89
N LEU A 231 6.87 10.24 -5.90
CA LEU A 231 7.03 11.20 -4.80
C LEU A 231 5.99 12.32 -4.85
N ILE A 232 4.75 11.94 -5.14
CA ILE A 232 3.59 12.85 -5.18
C ILE A 232 2.45 12.12 -4.48
N GLY A 233 1.80 12.79 -3.53
CA GLY A 233 0.66 12.28 -2.81
C GLY A 233 -0.41 13.35 -2.57
N SER A 234 -1.42 13.02 -1.80
CA SER A 234 -2.57 13.91 -1.58
C SER A 234 -2.25 15.18 -0.79
N SER A 235 -1.14 15.24 -0.04
CA SER A 235 -0.68 16.46 0.63
C SER A 235 -0.12 17.51 -0.36
N ASN A 236 0.29 17.09 -1.56
CA ASN A 236 0.65 18.04 -2.61
C ASN A 236 -0.56 18.85 -3.06
N ILE A 237 -1.76 18.28 -3.04
CA ILE A 237 -3.01 18.99 -3.32
C ILE A 237 -3.28 20.02 -2.22
N ASP A 238 -3.13 19.64 -0.94
CA ASP A 238 -3.31 20.55 0.20
C ASP A 238 -2.37 21.75 0.07
N LYS A 239 -1.11 21.49 -0.27
CA LYS A 239 -0.10 22.54 -0.48
C LYS A 239 -0.47 23.49 -1.62
N GLU A 240 -0.84 22.97 -2.76
CA GLU A 240 -1.21 23.79 -3.93
C GLU A 240 -2.47 24.62 -3.67
N ILE A 241 -3.48 24.07 -2.99
CA ILE A 241 -4.67 24.82 -2.57
C ILE A 241 -4.30 25.92 -1.57
N PHE A 242 -3.44 25.57 -0.60
CA PHE A 242 -2.96 26.53 0.40
C PHE A 242 -2.22 27.71 -0.27
N ASP A 243 -1.33 27.42 -1.18
CA ASP A 243 -0.49 28.44 -1.83
C ASP A 243 -1.28 29.33 -2.79
N LYS A 244 -2.27 28.79 -3.50
CA LYS A 244 -2.98 29.49 -4.59
C LYS A 244 -4.32 30.11 -4.17
N ILE A 245 -5.00 29.54 -3.17
CA ILE A 245 -6.37 29.94 -2.80
C ILE A 245 -6.43 30.59 -1.43
N ILE A 246 -5.65 30.11 -0.44
CA ILE A 246 -5.77 30.56 0.92
C ILE A 246 -4.96 31.82 1.15
N ILE A 247 -5.68 32.96 1.28
CA ILE A 247 -5.06 34.30 1.53
C ILE A 247 -4.54 34.38 2.96
N ASP A 248 -5.34 33.92 3.93
CA ASP A 248 -4.97 33.90 5.36
C ASP A 248 -4.14 32.66 5.69
N LYS A 249 -2.82 32.81 5.71
CA LYS A 249 -1.87 31.72 5.99
C LYS A 249 -1.98 31.09 7.40
N LEU A 250 -2.75 31.67 8.29
CA LEU A 250 -3.07 31.06 9.60
C LEU A 250 -4.12 29.92 9.46
N LYS A 251 -4.80 29.82 8.34
CA LYS A 251 -5.90 28.86 8.11
C LYS A 251 -5.47 27.66 7.24
N SER A 252 -4.29 27.09 7.50
CA SER A 252 -3.75 25.97 6.73
C SER A 252 -4.69 24.74 6.64
N ASP A 253 -5.50 24.50 7.67
CA ASP A 253 -6.42 23.34 7.74
C ASP A 253 -7.58 23.44 6.72
N PHE A 254 -7.85 24.62 6.18
CA PHE A 254 -8.87 24.80 5.13
C PHE A 254 -8.48 24.11 3.82
N ALA A 255 -7.20 23.98 3.51
CA ALA A 255 -6.76 23.32 2.28
C ALA A 255 -7.22 21.87 2.22
N GLU A 256 -7.02 21.10 3.31
CA GLU A 256 -7.50 19.72 3.38
C GLU A 256 -9.04 19.65 3.34
N MET A 257 -9.70 20.58 4.04
CA MET A 257 -11.16 20.67 4.02
C MET A 257 -11.69 20.90 2.60
N TYR A 258 -11.10 21.83 1.85
CA TYR A 258 -11.50 22.14 0.47
C TYR A 258 -11.22 20.97 -0.46
N LYS A 259 -10.05 20.32 -0.35
CA LYS A 259 -9.74 19.09 -1.08
C LYS A 259 -10.80 18.01 -0.86
N LYS A 260 -11.16 17.73 0.39
CA LYS A 260 -12.16 16.72 0.74
C LYS A 260 -13.56 17.09 0.28
N LYS A 261 -13.90 18.37 0.36
CA LYS A 261 -15.26 18.83 0.02
C LYS A 261 -15.49 18.88 -1.48
N TYR A 262 -14.51 19.37 -2.24
CA TYR A 262 -14.71 19.67 -3.66
C TYR A 262 -14.15 18.58 -4.59
N GLY A 263 -13.08 17.89 -4.19
CA GLY A 263 -12.50 16.78 -4.98
C GLY A 263 -12.22 17.14 -6.42
N ILE A 264 -12.63 16.27 -7.34
CA ILE A 264 -12.54 16.46 -8.79
C ILE A 264 -13.95 16.72 -9.35
N ILE A 265 -14.17 17.86 -9.99
CA ILE A 265 -15.39 18.20 -10.71
C ILE A 265 -15.20 17.83 -12.18
N LEU A 266 -15.96 16.87 -12.68
CA LEU A 266 -15.83 16.37 -14.06
C LEU A 266 -16.42 17.33 -15.08
N ASN A 267 -17.58 17.95 -14.77
CA ASN A 267 -18.27 18.88 -15.65
C ASN A 267 -18.49 20.23 -14.95
N ARG A 268 -18.30 21.32 -15.66
CA ARG A 268 -18.49 22.67 -15.12
C ARG A 268 -19.97 23.07 -15.24
N ASP A 269 -20.77 22.64 -14.27
CA ASP A 269 -22.21 23.02 -14.21
C ASP A 269 -22.52 24.18 -13.26
N TYR A 270 -21.49 24.83 -12.66
CA TYR A 270 -21.67 25.75 -11.53
C TYR A 270 -20.92 27.06 -11.66
N ASN A 271 -21.53 28.13 -11.15
CA ASN A 271 -20.98 29.47 -11.03
C ASN A 271 -20.12 29.68 -9.77
N ASN A 272 -19.66 28.61 -9.10
CA ASN A 272 -18.81 28.74 -7.90
C ASN A 272 -17.32 28.63 -8.29
N ASP A 273 -16.69 29.78 -8.44
CA ASP A 273 -15.28 29.86 -8.81
C ASP A 273 -14.34 29.21 -7.82
N LEU A 274 -14.64 29.23 -6.51
CA LEU A 274 -13.83 28.59 -5.50
C LEU A 274 -13.78 27.07 -5.65
N GLU A 275 -14.93 26.45 -5.83
CA GLU A 275 -15.05 24.99 -6.01
C GLU A 275 -14.33 24.55 -7.28
N TRP A 276 -14.57 25.26 -8.36
CA TRP A 276 -13.91 25.01 -9.64
C TRP A 276 -12.40 25.15 -9.54
N ASN A 277 -11.89 26.24 -8.96
CA ASN A 277 -10.46 26.47 -8.80
C ASN A 277 -9.80 25.41 -7.92
N CYS A 278 -10.44 24.98 -6.82
CA CYS A 278 -9.95 23.87 -6.02
C CYS A 278 -9.89 22.57 -6.81
N SER A 279 -10.90 22.28 -7.62
CA SER A 279 -10.93 21.10 -8.48
C SER A 279 -9.83 21.14 -9.56
N GLU A 280 -9.64 22.27 -10.22
CA GLU A 280 -8.57 22.41 -11.23
C GLU A 280 -7.17 22.26 -10.63
N ILE A 281 -6.94 22.77 -9.43
CA ILE A 281 -5.69 22.54 -8.69
C ILE A 281 -5.54 21.05 -8.37
N THR A 282 -6.61 20.41 -7.89
CA THR A 282 -6.61 18.97 -7.60
C THR A 282 -6.29 18.15 -8.84
N LYS A 283 -6.94 18.44 -9.98
CA LYS A 283 -6.65 17.81 -11.28
C LYS A 283 -5.20 18.05 -11.71
N GLY A 284 -4.65 19.24 -11.48
CA GLY A 284 -3.26 19.56 -11.78
C GLY A 284 -2.29 18.58 -11.11
N VAL A 285 -2.44 18.36 -9.81
CA VAL A 285 -1.61 17.41 -9.06
C VAL A 285 -1.86 15.96 -9.50
N VAL A 286 -3.11 15.57 -9.70
CA VAL A 286 -3.45 14.22 -10.18
C VAL A 286 -2.86 13.98 -11.58
N ASN A 287 -2.84 14.99 -12.46
CA ASN A 287 -2.23 14.89 -13.79
C ASN A 287 -0.71 14.68 -13.72
N GLU A 288 -0.03 15.22 -12.71
CA GLU A 288 1.40 14.91 -12.49
C GLU A 288 1.59 13.43 -12.08
N ILE A 289 0.68 12.88 -11.28
CA ILE A 289 0.67 11.44 -10.97
C ILE A 289 0.41 10.64 -12.24
N ILE A 290 -0.58 11.03 -13.06
CA ILE A 290 -0.92 10.37 -14.33
C ILE A 290 0.27 10.35 -15.30
N LYS A 291 1.02 11.44 -15.43
CA LYS A 291 2.25 11.46 -16.23
C LYS A 291 3.25 10.39 -15.77
N ASN A 292 3.46 10.28 -14.46
CA ASN A 292 4.34 9.26 -13.89
C ASN A 292 3.78 7.83 -14.09
N LEU A 293 2.45 7.64 -14.00
CA LEU A 293 1.81 6.35 -14.27
C LEU A 293 2.01 5.91 -15.72
N ASN A 294 1.87 6.83 -16.68
CA ASN A 294 2.16 6.53 -18.08
C ASN A 294 3.60 6.04 -18.27
N VAL A 295 4.58 6.73 -17.65
CA VAL A 295 5.98 6.28 -17.68
C VAL A 295 6.15 4.87 -17.06
N CYS A 296 5.44 4.58 -15.96
CA CYS A 296 5.46 3.25 -15.34
C CYS A 296 4.86 2.19 -16.27
N PHE A 297 3.70 2.46 -16.87
CA PHE A 297 3.02 1.52 -17.77
C PHE A 297 3.80 1.28 -19.06
N ASP A 298 4.37 2.33 -19.65
CA ASP A 298 5.23 2.21 -20.82
C ASP A 298 6.50 1.42 -20.52
N PHE A 299 7.14 1.67 -19.38
CA PHE A 299 8.30 0.91 -18.94
C PHE A 299 7.95 -0.57 -18.72
N TYR A 300 6.83 -0.84 -18.04
CA TYR A 300 6.38 -2.20 -17.80
C TYR A 300 6.13 -2.96 -19.10
N THR A 301 5.43 -2.37 -20.05
CA THR A 301 5.13 -3.02 -21.34
C THR A 301 6.37 -3.20 -22.22
N THR A 302 7.27 -2.20 -22.28
CA THR A 302 8.40 -2.19 -23.21
C THR A 302 9.66 -2.87 -22.65
N ARG A 303 9.90 -2.78 -21.34
CA ARG A 303 11.13 -3.26 -20.70
C ARG A 303 10.95 -4.53 -19.89
N CYS A 304 9.78 -4.71 -19.29
CA CYS A 304 9.47 -5.92 -18.53
C CYS A 304 8.76 -6.98 -19.39
N GLY A 305 8.47 -6.68 -20.66
CA GLY A 305 7.72 -7.59 -21.56
C GLY A 305 6.30 -7.87 -21.05
N GLY A 306 5.73 -6.94 -20.27
CA GLY A 306 4.41 -7.08 -19.67
C GLY A 306 3.27 -6.77 -20.65
N ASP A 307 2.10 -7.30 -20.33
CA ASP A 307 0.88 -6.97 -21.05
C ASP A 307 0.38 -5.59 -20.64
N LYS A 308 -0.47 -4.99 -21.47
CA LYS A 308 -1.11 -3.71 -21.09
C LYS A 308 -1.94 -3.87 -19.83
N VAL A 309 -1.90 -2.83 -18.97
CA VAL A 309 -2.78 -2.75 -17.81
C VAL A 309 -4.23 -2.75 -18.28
N THR A 310 -5.02 -3.67 -17.77
CA THR A 310 -6.43 -3.86 -18.14
C THR A 310 -7.40 -3.32 -17.08
N LYS A 311 -6.89 -3.01 -15.88
CA LYS A 311 -7.68 -2.54 -14.74
C LYS A 311 -6.80 -1.77 -13.77
N ILE A 312 -7.36 -0.76 -13.12
CA ILE A 312 -6.71 0.00 -12.05
C ILE A 312 -7.53 -0.15 -10.77
N LEU A 313 -6.86 -0.52 -9.69
CA LEU A 313 -7.42 -0.50 -8.34
C LEU A 313 -6.76 0.62 -7.53
N ILE A 314 -7.55 1.37 -6.77
CA ILE A 314 -7.08 2.55 -6.06
C ILE A 314 -7.32 2.34 -4.57
N THR A 315 -6.29 2.57 -3.77
CA THR A 315 -6.31 2.48 -2.31
C THR A 315 -5.55 3.65 -1.68
N GLY A 316 -5.40 3.64 -0.36
CA GLY A 316 -4.75 4.72 0.37
C GLY A 316 -5.69 5.89 0.68
N GLY A 317 -5.23 6.82 1.50
CA GLY A 317 -6.05 7.96 1.95
C GLY A 317 -6.45 8.92 0.84
N GLY A 318 -5.61 9.08 -0.19
CA GLY A 318 -5.89 9.92 -1.35
C GLY A 318 -6.98 9.36 -2.27
N SER A 319 -7.26 8.05 -2.18
CA SER A 319 -8.35 7.42 -2.95
C SER A 319 -9.75 7.95 -2.59
N GLN A 320 -9.86 8.64 -1.45
CA GLN A 320 -11.11 9.28 -1.00
C GLN A 320 -11.45 10.59 -1.73
N LEU A 321 -10.61 11.03 -2.67
CA LEU A 321 -10.95 12.15 -3.54
C LEU A 321 -12.18 11.82 -4.37
N THR A 322 -13.20 12.67 -4.25
CA THR A 322 -14.44 12.52 -5.02
C THR A 322 -14.13 12.49 -6.51
N HIS A 323 -14.71 11.55 -7.24
CA HIS A 323 -14.57 11.33 -8.68
C HIS A 323 -13.15 11.01 -9.18
N LEU A 324 -12.23 10.58 -8.29
CA LEU A 324 -10.88 10.21 -8.70
C LEU A 324 -10.88 9.01 -9.67
N ASN A 325 -11.65 7.96 -9.35
CA ASN A 325 -11.75 6.76 -10.18
C ASN A 325 -12.33 7.05 -11.56
N GLU A 326 -13.41 7.84 -11.64
CA GLU A 326 -14.01 8.24 -12.91
C GLU A 326 -13.04 9.10 -13.73
N TYR A 327 -12.28 9.97 -13.08
CA TYR A 327 -11.28 10.79 -13.75
C TYR A 327 -10.15 9.94 -14.34
N LEU A 328 -9.60 9.01 -13.57
CA LEU A 328 -8.56 8.09 -14.06
C LEU A 328 -9.10 7.17 -15.17
N GLU A 329 -10.32 6.66 -15.03
CA GLU A 329 -10.99 5.85 -16.06
C GLU A 329 -11.18 6.63 -17.36
N SER A 330 -11.55 7.91 -17.27
CA SER A 330 -11.69 8.76 -18.44
C SER A 330 -10.40 8.97 -19.23
N ILE A 331 -9.23 8.88 -18.55
CA ILE A 331 -7.90 9.10 -19.15
C ILE A 331 -7.31 7.80 -19.65
N PHE A 332 -7.26 6.78 -18.80
CA PHE A 332 -6.60 5.50 -19.12
C PHE A 332 -7.46 4.58 -20.00
N LYS A 333 -8.77 4.83 -20.08
CA LYS A 333 -9.75 4.01 -20.84
C LYS A 333 -9.78 2.55 -20.38
N VAL A 334 -9.47 2.32 -19.11
CA VAL A 334 -9.60 1.02 -18.43
C VAL A 334 -10.42 1.21 -17.16
N PRO A 335 -11.18 0.19 -16.71
CA PRO A 335 -11.96 0.28 -15.48
C PRO A 335 -11.09 0.64 -14.27
N CYS A 336 -11.56 1.61 -13.48
CA CYS A 336 -10.90 2.08 -12.27
C CYS A 336 -11.82 1.91 -11.05
N TYR A 337 -11.40 1.13 -10.05
CA TYR A 337 -12.20 0.81 -8.88
C TYR A 337 -11.49 1.21 -7.59
N LEU A 338 -12.28 1.64 -6.60
CA LEU A 338 -11.80 1.80 -5.23
C LEU A 338 -11.80 0.43 -4.52
N ILE A 339 -10.79 0.15 -3.71
CA ILE A 339 -10.70 -1.13 -2.98
C ILE A 339 -11.86 -1.33 -2.00
N ASN A 340 -12.42 -0.25 -1.43
CA ASN A 340 -13.59 -0.36 -0.56
C ASN A 340 -14.88 -0.82 -1.26
N SER A 341 -14.90 -0.82 -2.58
CA SER A 341 -16.02 -1.32 -3.38
C SER A 341 -15.96 -2.83 -3.63
N VAL A 342 -15.00 -3.52 -3.00
CA VAL A 342 -14.74 -4.93 -3.24
C VAL A 342 -14.57 -5.67 -1.92
N ASP A 343 -15.08 -6.89 -1.87
CA ASP A 343 -14.78 -7.79 -0.77
C ASP A 343 -13.33 -8.26 -0.90
N ILE A 344 -12.59 -8.23 0.21
CA ILE A 344 -11.23 -8.76 0.27
C ILE A 344 -11.31 -10.20 0.75
N PRO A 345 -11.03 -11.18 -0.11
CA PRO A 345 -11.15 -12.57 0.26
C PRO A 345 -10.21 -12.98 1.38
N GLY A 346 -10.69 -13.87 2.23
CA GLY A 346 -9.94 -14.30 3.40
C GLY A 346 -9.83 -13.22 4.47
N VAL A 347 -10.54 -12.08 4.34
CA VAL A 347 -10.62 -11.05 5.36
C VAL A 347 -12.05 -10.88 5.84
N GLU A 348 -12.26 -11.09 7.11
CA GLU A 348 -13.54 -10.87 7.79
C GLU A 348 -13.40 -9.78 8.83
N PHE A 349 -14.48 -9.08 9.12
CA PHE A 349 -14.53 -8.04 10.13
C PHE A 349 -15.55 -8.41 11.19
N ALA A 350 -15.08 -8.65 12.43
CA ALA A 350 -15.94 -8.85 13.60
C ALA A 350 -16.47 -7.51 14.16
N VAL A 351 -15.89 -6.40 13.70
CA VAL A 351 -16.27 -5.03 14.07
C VAL A 351 -17.03 -4.33 12.96
N ASN A 352 -17.95 -3.47 13.35
CA ASN A 352 -18.65 -2.63 12.37
C ASN A 352 -17.65 -1.60 11.79
N LEU A 353 -17.22 -1.83 10.57
CA LEU A 353 -16.31 -0.97 9.84
C LEU A 353 -17.08 -0.21 8.76
N ASP A 354 -16.97 1.12 8.77
CA ASP A 354 -17.36 1.91 7.59
C ASP A 354 -16.50 1.46 6.40
N VAL A 355 -17.16 0.96 5.36
CA VAL A 355 -16.49 0.44 4.14
C VAL A 355 -15.49 1.44 3.55
N ASN A 356 -15.74 2.75 3.68
CA ASN A 356 -14.81 3.77 3.22
C ASN A 356 -13.46 3.77 3.96
N ARG A 357 -13.40 3.16 5.14
CA ARG A 357 -12.16 3.02 5.90
C ARG A 357 -11.26 1.89 5.42
N ILE A 358 -11.76 0.92 4.66
CA ILE A 358 -10.98 -0.21 4.12
C ILE A 358 -9.79 0.31 3.29
N ASN A 359 -9.98 1.37 2.51
CA ASN A 359 -8.91 1.98 1.70
C ASN A 359 -7.70 2.43 2.51
N TYR A 360 -7.87 2.77 3.78
CA TYR A 360 -6.76 3.13 4.67
C TYR A 360 -6.02 1.91 5.22
N LEU A 361 -6.65 0.74 5.24
CA LEU A 361 -6.20 -0.44 5.98
C LEU A 361 -5.46 -1.48 5.12
N THR A 362 -5.42 -1.30 3.80
CA THR A 362 -4.92 -2.30 2.84
C THR A 362 -3.53 -2.82 3.16
N ASN A 363 -2.58 -1.96 3.53
CA ASN A 363 -1.24 -2.39 3.91
C ASN A 363 -1.25 -3.21 5.22
N ALA A 364 -2.01 -2.77 6.22
CA ALA A 364 -2.14 -3.47 7.49
C ALA A 364 -2.90 -4.81 7.36
N LEU A 365 -3.86 -4.90 6.42
CA LEU A 365 -4.56 -6.14 6.07
C LEU A 365 -3.62 -7.08 5.30
N GLY A 366 -2.88 -6.57 4.33
CA GLY A 366 -1.97 -7.39 3.52
C GLY A 366 -0.84 -8.03 4.32
N ILE A 367 -0.27 -7.33 5.31
CA ILE A 367 0.75 -7.95 6.18
C ILE A 367 0.14 -8.98 7.14
N ALA A 368 -1.16 -8.91 7.38
CA ALA A 368 -1.85 -9.88 8.24
C ALA A 368 -1.90 -11.26 7.58
N LEU A 369 -2.10 -11.30 6.28
CA LEU A 369 -2.03 -12.47 5.41
C LEU A 369 -0.58 -12.90 5.18
#